data_3ff028fcd6d2feb411400117627b3f57
#
_entry.id   3ff028fcd6d2feb411400117627b3f57
#
_cell.length_a   1.000
_cell.length_b   1.000
_cell.length_c   1.000
_cell.angle_alpha   90.00
_cell.angle_beta   90.00
_cell.angle_gamma   90.00
#
_symmetry.space_group_name_H-M   'P 1'
#
loop_
_entity.id
_entity.type
_entity.pdbx_description
1 polymer ?
#
loop_
_entity_poly.entity_id
_entity_poly.type
_entity_poly.pdbx_seq_one_letter_code
_entity_poly.pdbx_strand_id
1 'polypeptide(L)'
;MNSLTIVAIAIVVLVAGYALYGRWLAKTWGIDPKAKTPAYTHEDGEDYIPTPKAVVFSHQFSSIAGAGPVTGPIIAAMFGWLPVLLWLLIGGIFFGAVQDFTALYASVKNEGKSMGVLIEKYIGKTGRKLFLLFSWLFTLLVIAAFTDMVAGTFNGFTVTGAKSSPNAAAASISMLFILGAVVFGLFTKYVKPNQKVEFVAGLVLLLVMLAVGIAFPLYFTKNTWIAVVMVYLFLASVMPMWLMMQPRDYLSTFLLVGMIIGAVLGVFVAHPAMNLPAFSGFNVGGKSLFPTLFITIACGAVSGFHSLVSSGTSSKTVSNEKDMLCVGYGSMMVESLLGVIALVVVGAAAVGGKMPEGTPFQIFSGNVAGFLTLLGIPKHVATCFMTMCVSALALTSLDSVARIGRMSFQELFMGEAADGSDLTGVRKLFTNKYFSTVITLFFGFLLCLGGYNNIWPLFGAANQLLASLVLIALSVFLLTTGRKGWMLYAPMCIMLVVTFTALVQAVIGIFTKIFVTGGFVFMIDGLQLIVALLLMALGLMVAVSCFKKLFQKSHEGADNSCLLYKSPSPRDRQKSRMP
;
A
#
# COMPACT_ATOMS: atom_id res chain seq x y z
N MET A 1 -10.10 28.73 7.07
CA MET A 1 -8.76 28.72 6.47
C MET A 1 -8.91 28.36 4.99
N ASN A 2 -8.10 28.92 4.09
CA ASN A 2 -8.20 28.58 2.67
C ASN A 2 -7.54 27.22 2.44
N SER A 3 -8.16 26.35 1.66
CA SER A 3 -7.66 25.03 1.32
C SER A 3 -6.29 25.08 0.60
N LEU A 4 -6.07 26.12 -0.21
CA LEU A 4 -4.78 26.35 -0.86
C LEU A 4 -3.65 26.54 0.15
N THR A 5 -3.89 27.26 1.25
CA THR A 5 -2.89 27.46 2.31
C THR A 5 -2.52 26.13 2.97
N ILE A 6 -3.49 25.21 3.18
CA ILE A 6 -3.24 23.89 3.75
C ILE A 6 -2.34 23.07 2.81
N VAL A 7 -2.66 23.04 1.50
CA VAL A 7 -1.86 22.31 0.51
C VAL A 7 -0.44 22.89 0.40
N ALA A 8 -0.32 24.23 0.37
CA ALA A 8 0.99 24.88 0.29
C ALA A 8 1.87 24.58 1.50
N ILE A 9 1.31 24.68 2.73
CA ILE A 9 2.03 24.30 3.96
C ILE A 9 2.43 22.84 3.92
N ALA A 10 1.53 21.95 3.52
CA ALA A 10 1.82 20.53 3.42
C ALA A 10 2.96 20.22 2.45
N ILE A 11 2.97 20.84 1.26
CA ILE A 11 4.05 20.67 0.29
C ILE A 11 5.38 21.12 0.89
N VAL A 12 5.42 22.31 1.52
CA VAL A 12 6.66 22.83 2.15
C VAL A 12 7.15 21.88 3.24
N VAL A 13 6.26 21.41 4.12
CA VAL A 13 6.61 20.49 5.23
C VAL A 13 7.10 19.14 4.71
N LEU A 14 6.41 18.55 3.71
CA LEU A 14 6.82 17.26 3.12
C LEU A 14 8.14 17.36 2.37
N VAL A 15 8.37 18.44 1.62
CA VAL A 15 9.64 18.69 0.94
C VAL A 15 10.77 18.90 1.95
N ALA A 16 10.51 19.65 3.03
CA ALA A 16 11.48 19.82 4.12
C ALA A 16 11.77 18.48 4.81
N GLY A 17 10.75 17.65 5.07
CA GLY A 17 10.91 16.29 5.60
C GLY A 17 11.82 15.43 4.74
N TYR A 18 11.62 15.45 3.43
CA TYR A 18 12.48 14.74 2.48
C TYR A 18 13.92 15.30 2.46
N ALA A 19 14.05 16.62 2.34
CA ALA A 19 15.34 17.27 2.16
C ALA A 19 16.23 17.26 3.41
N LEU A 20 15.62 17.37 4.60
CA LEU A 20 16.35 17.43 5.87
C LEU A 20 16.42 16.03 6.50
N TYR A 21 15.26 15.47 6.87
CA TYR A 21 15.21 14.23 7.64
C TYR A 21 15.52 12.99 6.78
N GLY A 22 14.96 12.89 5.59
CA GLY A 22 15.24 11.77 4.68
C GLY A 22 16.70 11.68 4.27
N ARG A 23 17.32 12.81 3.90
CA ARG A 23 18.76 12.84 3.58
C ARG A 23 19.64 12.55 4.79
N TRP A 24 19.23 13.00 5.97
CA TRP A 24 19.94 12.68 7.21
C TRP A 24 19.91 11.16 7.50
N LEU A 25 18.75 10.51 7.32
CA LEU A 25 18.62 9.05 7.43
C LEU A 25 19.54 8.32 6.44
N ALA A 26 19.53 8.72 5.17
CA ALA A 26 20.35 8.13 4.13
C ALA A 26 21.86 8.22 4.48
N LYS A 27 22.29 9.35 4.99
CA LYS A 27 23.66 9.56 5.47
C LYS A 27 23.98 8.71 6.71
N THR A 28 23.02 8.62 7.65
CA THR A 28 23.21 7.88 8.91
C THR A 28 23.36 6.37 8.67
N TRP A 29 22.65 5.82 7.68
CA TRP A 29 22.71 4.38 7.38
C TRP A 29 23.78 4.00 6.35
N GLY A 30 24.48 4.98 5.80
CA GLY A 30 25.64 4.76 4.93
C GLY A 30 25.25 4.15 3.59
N ILE A 31 24.47 4.88 2.79
CA ILE A 31 24.21 4.54 1.39
C ILE A 31 25.50 4.67 0.59
N ASP A 32 25.85 3.61 -0.15
CA ASP A 32 27.04 3.58 -1.02
C ASP A 32 26.62 3.60 -2.51
N PRO A 33 26.76 4.74 -3.20
CA PRO A 33 26.45 4.83 -4.64
C PRO A 33 27.32 3.95 -5.55
N LYS A 34 28.44 3.42 -5.02
CA LYS A 34 29.36 2.54 -5.78
C LYS A 34 29.05 1.05 -5.59
N ALA A 35 28.24 0.71 -4.58
CA ALA A 35 27.86 -0.67 -4.33
C ALA A 35 26.94 -1.19 -5.48
N LYS A 36 27.22 -2.40 -5.93
CA LYS A 36 26.33 -3.10 -6.86
C LYS A 36 25.06 -3.52 -6.12
N THR A 37 23.91 -3.19 -6.68
CA THR A 37 22.62 -3.58 -6.13
C THR A 37 22.23 -5.00 -6.55
N PRO A 38 21.26 -5.63 -5.86
CA PRO A 38 20.77 -6.96 -6.23
C PRO A 38 20.28 -7.05 -7.69
N ALA A 39 19.78 -5.94 -8.25
CA ALA A 39 19.36 -5.85 -9.64
C ALA A 39 20.45 -6.29 -10.63
N TYR A 40 21.74 -6.00 -10.30
CA TYR A 40 22.89 -6.42 -11.12
C TYR A 40 23.52 -7.72 -10.65
N THR A 41 23.54 -8.02 -9.34
CA THR A 41 24.24 -9.20 -8.83
C THR A 41 23.44 -10.48 -9.01
N HIS A 42 22.12 -10.37 -9.13
CA HIS A 42 21.19 -11.50 -9.30
C HIS A 42 20.32 -11.32 -10.56
N GLU A 43 20.80 -10.56 -11.55
CA GLU A 43 20.06 -10.30 -12.78
C GLU A 43 19.62 -11.59 -13.46
N ASP A 44 18.30 -11.82 -13.55
CA ASP A 44 17.68 -13.01 -14.14
C ASP A 44 16.78 -12.68 -15.35
N GLY A 45 16.58 -11.38 -15.62
CA GLY A 45 15.70 -10.92 -16.70
C GLY A 45 14.20 -11.09 -16.44
N GLU A 46 13.81 -11.53 -15.23
CA GLU A 46 12.42 -11.74 -14.82
C GLU A 46 12.03 -10.87 -13.62
N ASP A 47 12.67 -11.10 -12.48
CA ASP A 47 12.43 -10.40 -11.21
C ASP A 47 13.54 -9.37 -10.93
N TYR A 48 14.78 -9.74 -11.16
CA TYR A 48 15.96 -8.90 -10.94
C TYR A 48 16.41 -8.25 -12.25
N ILE A 49 16.01 -6.99 -12.43
CA ILE A 49 16.28 -6.22 -13.65
C ILE A 49 16.74 -4.81 -13.26
N PRO A 50 17.97 -4.40 -13.65
CA PRO A 50 18.41 -3.03 -13.44
C PRO A 50 17.49 -2.06 -14.17
N THR A 51 16.76 -1.26 -13.40
CA THR A 51 15.70 -0.40 -13.94
C THR A 51 16.02 1.08 -13.65
N PRO A 52 15.72 1.99 -14.59
CA PRO A 52 15.89 3.43 -14.37
C PRO A 52 15.09 3.92 -13.16
N LYS A 53 15.67 4.85 -12.39
CA LYS A 53 15.08 5.44 -11.18
C LYS A 53 13.61 5.86 -11.32
N ALA A 54 13.27 6.54 -12.43
CA ALA A 54 11.91 7.03 -12.64
C ALA A 54 10.89 5.88 -12.73
N VAL A 55 11.26 4.77 -13.38
CA VAL A 55 10.39 3.59 -13.54
C VAL A 55 10.24 2.87 -12.20
N VAL A 56 11.33 2.71 -11.43
CA VAL A 56 11.27 2.09 -10.09
C VAL A 56 10.44 2.96 -9.14
N PHE A 57 10.59 4.28 -9.20
CA PHE A 57 9.77 5.21 -8.42
C PHE A 57 8.29 5.09 -8.81
N SER A 58 7.99 5.06 -10.10
CA SER A 58 6.63 4.90 -10.61
C SER A 58 6.00 3.60 -10.13
N HIS A 59 6.73 2.49 -10.23
CA HIS A 59 6.27 1.18 -9.73
C HIS A 59 6.03 1.20 -8.21
N GLN A 60 6.99 1.70 -7.42
CA GLN A 60 6.82 1.83 -5.98
C GLN A 60 5.60 2.70 -5.65
N PHE A 61 5.52 3.89 -6.23
CA PHE A 61 4.46 4.84 -5.94
C PHE A 61 3.07 4.33 -6.37
N SER A 62 2.91 3.79 -7.59
CA SER A 62 1.63 3.26 -8.05
C SER A 62 1.16 2.04 -7.25
N SER A 63 2.10 1.24 -6.73
CA SER A 63 1.79 0.07 -5.92
C SER A 63 1.37 0.43 -4.49
N ILE A 64 1.99 1.44 -3.87
CA ILE A 64 1.66 1.87 -2.51
C ILE A 64 0.45 2.81 -2.47
N ALA A 65 0.34 3.74 -3.42
CA ALA A 65 -0.73 4.72 -3.51
C ALA A 65 -2.03 4.07 -4.03
N GLY A 66 -2.60 3.16 -3.25
CA GLY A 66 -3.87 2.53 -3.54
C GLY A 66 -5.07 3.39 -3.15
N ALA A 67 -6.18 2.73 -2.82
CA ALA A 67 -7.40 3.40 -2.35
C ALA A 67 -7.23 4.13 -1.00
N GLY A 68 -6.28 3.68 -0.19
CA GLY A 68 -6.07 4.12 1.19
C GLY A 68 -5.84 5.61 1.37
N PRO A 69 -4.90 6.26 0.65
CA PRO A 69 -4.62 7.69 0.80
C PRO A 69 -5.78 8.61 0.40
N VAL A 70 -6.72 8.12 -0.39
CA VAL A 70 -7.96 8.86 -0.69
C VAL A 70 -9.03 8.57 0.35
N THR A 71 -9.29 7.30 0.62
CA THR A 71 -10.40 6.86 1.48
C THR A 71 -10.18 7.20 2.95
N GLY A 72 -8.97 6.97 3.46
CA GLY A 72 -8.63 7.17 4.87
C GLY A 72 -8.86 8.61 5.34
N PRO A 73 -8.23 9.61 4.73
CA PRO A 73 -8.41 11.01 5.11
C PRO A 73 -9.86 11.51 4.98
N ILE A 74 -10.59 11.05 3.94
CA ILE A 74 -12.01 11.42 3.77
C ILE A 74 -12.84 10.87 4.93
N ILE A 75 -12.71 9.60 5.30
CA ILE A 75 -13.47 9.03 6.43
C ILE A 75 -13.05 9.69 7.74
N ALA A 76 -11.74 9.89 7.97
CA ALA A 76 -11.21 10.45 9.21
C ALA A 76 -11.54 11.94 9.38
N ALA A 77 -11.89 12.66 8.31
CA ALA A 77 -12.25 14.08 8.34
C ALA A 77 -13.46 14.38 9.25
N MET A 78 -14.23 13.36 9.66
CA MET A 78 -15.26 13.48 10.69
C MET A 78 -14.73 14.06 12.01
N PHE A 79 -13.46 13.84 12.36
CA PHE A 79 -12.83 14.38 13.57
C PHE A 79 -12.33 15.84 13.40
N GLY A 80 -12.50 16.42 12.22
CA GLY A 80 -11.99 17.72 11.83
C GLY A 80 -10.73 17.64 10.97
N TRP A 81 -10.42 18.73 10.24
CA TRP A 81 -9.31 18.71 9.29
C TRP A 81 -7.92 18.77 9.96
N LEU A 82 -7.79 19.38 11.13
CA LEU A 82 -6.48 19.60 11.78
C LEU A 82 -5.84 18.30 12.28
N PRO A 83 -6.53 17.42 13.05
CA PRO A 83 -5.94 16.16 13.48
C PRO A 83 -5.58 15.24 12.31
N VAL A 84 -6.39 15.25 11.25
CA VAL A 84 -6.10 14.48 10.02
C VAL A 84 -4.85 15.01 9.33
N LEU A 85 -4.74 16.33 9.16
CA LEU A 85 -3.56 16.97 8.56
C LEU A 85 -2.28 16.67 9.37
N LEU A 86 -2.35 16.83 10.69
CA LEU A 86 -1.19 16.56 11.57
C LEU A 86 -0.74 15.10 11.45
N TRP A 87 -1.69 14.14 11.43
CA TRP A 87 -1.32 12.73 11.30
C TRP A 87 -0.75 12.41 9.92
N LEU A 88 -1.27 12.98 8.84
CA LEU A 88 -0.72 12.82 7.50
C LEU A 88 0.72 13.34 7.39
N LEU A 89 1.01 14.50 7.98
CA LEU A 89 2.35 15.10 7.92
C LEU A 89 3.35 14.41 8.86
N ILE A 90 3.00 14.26 10.14
CA ILE A 90 3.88 13.66 11.14
C ILE A 90 4.05 12.16 10.88
N GLY A 91 2.95 11.45 10.66
CA GLY A 91 2.95 10.03 10.35
C GLY A 91 3.68 9.73 9.04
N GLY A 92 3.41 10.50 7.99
CA GLY A 92 4.07 10.35 6.70
C GLY A 92 5.60 10.52 6.80
N ILE A 93 6.06 11.60 7.43
CA ILE A 93 7.49 11.94 7.50
C ILE A 93 8.26 11.01 8.45
N PHE A 94 7.75 10.81 9.68
CA PHE A 94 8.52 10.16 10.76
C PHE A 94 8.19 8.68 10.94
N PHE A 95 7.10 8.19 10.37
CA PHE A 95 6.69 6.79 10.49
C PHE A 95 6.72 6.07 9.13
N GLY A 96 5.84 6.45 8.20
CA GLY A 96 5.69 5.75 6.93
C GLY A 96 6.92 5.83 6.05
N ALA A 97 7.43 7.01 5.77
CA ALA A 97 8.60 7.18 4.91
C ALA A 97 9.87 6.55 5.50
N VAL A 98 10.02 6.60 6.82
CA VAL A 98 11.13 5.92 7.52
C VAL A 98 11.01 4.41 7.36
N GLN A 99 9.81 3.86 7.53
CA GLN A 99 9.53 2.44 7.35
C GLN A 99 9.83 1.98 5.91
N ASP A 100 9.28 2.69 4.92
CA ASP A 100 9.40 2.31 3.51
C ASP A 100 10.86 2.36 3.04
N PHE A 101 11.57 3.42 3.41
CA PHE A 101 12.99 3.56 3.12
C PHE A 101 13.84 2.50 3.82
N THR A 102 13.55 2.20 5.10
CA THR A 102 14.29 1.18 5.84
C THR A 102 14.02 -0.22 5.30
N ALA A 103 12.77 -0.52 4.91
CA ALA A 103 12.42 -1.80 4.32
C ALA A 103 13.12 -2.03 2.97
N LEU A 104 13.13 -1.02 2.10
CA LEU A 104 13.86 -1.02 0.84
C LEU A 104 15.37 -1.22 1.09
N TYR A 105 15.94 -0.43 1.99
CA TYR A 105 17.35 -0.48 2.36
C TYR A 105 17.73 -1.86 2.92
N ALA A 106 16.96 -2.40 3.85
CA ALA A 106 17.21 -3.71 4.45
C ALA A 106 17.17 -4.81 3.38
N SER A 107 16.22 -4.77 2.46
CA SER A 107 16.10 -5.73 1.39
C SER A 107 17.26 -5.64 0.41
N VAL A 108 17.63 -4.44 -0.06
CA VAL A 108 18.78 -4.24 -0.96
C VAL A 108 20.09 -4.73 -0.31
N LYS A 109 20.30 -4.46 1.00
CA LYS A 109 21.48 -4.94 1.74
C LYS A 109 21.45 -6.46 2.02
N ASN A 110 20.32 -7.12 1.78
CA ASN A 110 20.15 -8.57 1.90
C ASN A 110 19.72 -9.19 0.56
N GLU A 111 20.39 -8.84 -0.53
CA GLU A 111 20.24 -9.49 -1.84
C GLU A 111 18.83 -9.38 -2.44
N GLY A 112 18.07 -8.33 -2.12
CA GLY A 112 16.70 -8.16 -2.61
C GLY A 112 15.69 -9.14 -2.02
N LYS A 113 16.00 -9.75 -0.86
CA LYS A 113 15.11 -10.72 -0.20
C LYS A 113 13.85 -10.06 0.35
N SER A 114 12.73 -10.80 0.31
CA SER A 114 11.44 -10.36 0.84
C SER A 114 11.47 -10.17 2.36
N MET A 115 10.52 -9.40 2.90
CA MET A 115 10.40 -9.16 4.34
C MET A 115 10.27 -10.47 5.13
N GLY A 116 9.57 -11.47 4.60
CA GLY A 116 9.45 -12.79 5.25
C GLY A 116 10.81 -13.49 5.42
N VAL A 117 11.67 -13.42 4.42
CA VAL A 117 13.04 -13.99 4.47
C VAL A 117 13.93 -13.17 5.40
N LEU A 118 13.78 -11.85 5.44
CA LEU A 118 14.50 -11.00 6.40
C LEU A 118 14.11 -11.34 7.85
N ILE A 119 12.82 -11.56 8.12
CA ILE A 119 12.34 -11.99 9.44
C ILE A 119 12.91 -13.36 9.81
N GLU A 120 12.99 -14.30 8.88
CA GLU A 120 13.66 -15.59 9.13
C GLU A 120 15.13 -15.40 9.53
N LYS A 121 15.87 -14.60 8.77
CA LYS A 121 17.30 -14.36 9.00
C LYS A 121 17.59 -13.72 10.35
N TYR A 122 16.77 -12.75 10.77
CA TYR A 122 17.05 -11.94 11.96
C TYR A 122 16.28 -12.38 13.21
N ILE A 123 15.13 -13.05 13.04
CA ILE A 123 14.22 -13.43 14.15
C ILE A 123 14.11 -14.94 14.27
N GLY A 124 14.08 -15.66 13.14
CA GLY A 124 14.06 -17.12 13.10
C GLY A 124 12.86 -17.70 12.34
N LYS A 125 12.90 -19.02 12.13
CA LYS A 125 11.93 -19.78 11.31
C LYS A 125 10.47 -19.65 11.80
N THR A 126 10.26 -19.66 13.13
CA THR A 126 8.92 -19.48 13.71
C THR A 126 8.38 -18.09 13.40
N GLY A 127 9.20 -17.05 13.54
CA GLY A 127 8.84 -15.68 13.19
C GLY A 127 8.42 -15.55 11.73
N ARG A 128 9.13 -16.18 10.79
CA ARG A 128 8.76 -16.22 9.37
C ARG A 128 7.38 -16.83 9.14
N LYS A 129 7.12 -18.03 9.70
CA LYS A 129 5.83 -18.71 9.50
C LYS A 129 4.66 -17.90 10.03
N LEU A 130 4.80 -17.32 11.23
CA LEU A 130 3.78 -16.46 11.83
C LEU A 130 3.56 -15.19 11.00
N PHE A 131 4.63 -14.57 10.52
CA PHE A 131 4.56 -13.38 9.67
C PHE A 131 3.90 -13.66 8.31
N LEU A 132 4.23 -14.78 7.66
CA LEU A 132 3.62 -15.19 6.40
C LEU A 132 2.13 -15.46 6.56
N LEU A 133 1.73 -16.13 7.63
CA LEU A 133 0.31 -16.36 7.92
C LEU A 133 -0.42 -15.04 8.20
N PHE A 134 0.19 -14.15 8.98
CA PHE A 134 -0.34 -12.80 9.22
C PHE A 134 -0.48 -12.01 7.91
N SER A 135 0.56 -11.99 7.09
CA SER A 135 0.57 -11.32 5.79
C SER A 135 -0.52 -11.88 4.86
N TRP A 136 -0.72 -13.20 4.85
CA TRP A 136 -1.79 -13.81 4.07
C TRP A 136 -3.16 -13.35 4.54
N LEU A 137 -3.46 -13.41 5.84
CA LEU A 137 -4.73 -12.93 6.41
C LEU A 137 -4.96 -11.44 6.10
N PHE A 138 -3.91 -10.62 6.20
CA PHE A 138 -3.98 -9.21 5.82
C PHE A 138 -4.37 -9.04 4.33
N THR A 139 -3.78 -9.82 3.42
CA THR A 139 -4.12 -9.74 1.99
C THR A 139 -5.57 -10.09 1.71
N LEU A 140 -6.19 -11.01 2.48
CA LEU A 140 -7.62 -11.32 2.37
C LEU A 140 -8.50 -10.11 2.68
N LEU A 141 -8.14 -9.33 3.72
CA LEU A 141 -8.86 -8.11 4.09
C LEU A 141 -8.75 -7.04 3.00
N VAL A 142 -7.57 -6.89 2.39
CA VAL A 142 -7.37 -5.94 1.29
C VAL A 142 -8.19 -6.34 0.07
N ILE A 143 -8.13 -7.62 -0.32
CA ILE A 143 -8.93 -8.15 -1.44
C ILE A 143 -10.42 -7.87 -1.19
N ALA A 144 -10.91 -8.15 0.02
CA ALA A 144 -12.31 -7.94 0.37
C ALA A 144 -12.73 -6.47 0.30
N ALA A 145 -11.99 -5.59 0.99
CA ALA A 145 -12.34 -4.17 1.09
C ALA A 145 -12.26 -3.45 -0.26
N PHE A 146 -11.18 -3.68 -1.01
CA PHE A 146 -10.96 -2.96 -2.26
C PHE A 146 -11.82 -3.51 -3.40
N THR A 147 -12.08 -4.82 -3.44
CA THR A 147 -13.01 -5.40 -4.43
C THR A 147 -14.42 -4.85 -4.25
N ASP A 148 -14.91 -4.76 -3.01
CA ASP A 148 -16.23 -4.20 -2.71
C ASP A 148 -16.32 -2.72 -3.08
N MET A 149 -15.27 -1.96 -2.81
CA MET A 149 -15.18 -0.53 -3.12
C MET A 149 -15.13 -0.27 -4.63
N VAL A 150 -14.32 -1.03 -5.37
CA VAL A 150 -14.23 -0.93 -6.84
C VAL A 150 -15.56 -1.32 -7.49
N ALA A 151 -16.14 -2.44 -7.06
CA ALA A 151 -17.42 -2.91 -7.59
C ALA A 151 -18.56 -1.91 -7.29
N GLY A 152 -18.54 -1.29 -6.11
CA GLY A 152 -19.47 -0.21 -5.76
C GLY A 152 -19.31 1.04 -6.64
N THR A 153 -18.07 1.39 -6.98
CA THR A 153 -17.76 2.51 -7.87
C THR A 153 -18.16 2.23 -9.32
N PHE A 154 -18.05 0.98 -9.77
CA PHE A 154 -18.44 0.53 -11.11
C PHE A 154 -19.94 0.24 -11.26
N ASN A 155 -20.70 0.25 -10.18
CA ASN A 155 -22.13 -0.02 -10.22
C ASN A 155 -22.84 0.98 -11.17
N GLY A 156 -23.30 0.46 -12.31
CA GLY A 156 -23.99 1.26 -13.34
C GLY A 156 -25.40 1.72 -12.96
N PHE A 157 -25.86 1.44 -11.73
CA PHE A 157 -27.20 1.77 -11.27
C PHE A 157 -27.14 2.52 -9.93
N THR A 158 -27.99 3.52 -9.78
CA THR A 158 -28.18 4.23 -8.51
C THR A 158 -29.00 3.38 -7.54
N VAL A 159 -29.11 3.83 -6.28
CA VAL A 159 -29.97 3.19 -5.26
C VAL A 159 -31.44 3.12 -5.70
N THR A 160 -31.90 4.06 -6.53
CA THR A 160 -33.24 4.13 -7.11
C THR A 160 -33.40 3.27 -8.39
N GLY A 161 -32.36 2.56 -8.82
CA GLY A 161 -32.35 1.75 -10.06
C GLY A 161 -32.12 2.54 -11.35
N ALA A 162 -31.92 3.86 -11.27
CA ALA A 162 -31.60 4.68 -12.44
C ALA A 162 -30.17 4.42 -12.94
N LYS A 163 -29.94 4.55 -14.25
CA LYS A 163 -28.62 4.37 -14.86
C LYS A 163 -27.66 5.50 -14.45
N SER A 164 -26.46 5.13 -14.00
CA SER A 164 -25.36 6.05 -13.70
C SER A 164 -24.32 5.99 -14.82
N SER A 165 -24.39 6.92 -15.75
CA SER A 165 -23.46 6.99 -16.89
C SER A 165 -22.00 7.17 -16.48
N PRO A 166 -21.62 8.03 -15.51
CA PRO A 166 -20.23 8.19 -15.10
C PRO A 166 -19.61 6.91 -14.52
N ASN A 167 -20.37 6.18 -13.69
CA ASN A 167 -19.89 4.93 -13.09
C ASN A 167 -19.71 3.83 -14.15
N ALA A 168 -20.70 3.68 -15.04
CA ALA A 168 -20.64 2.73 -16.14
C ALA A 168 -19.50 3.05 -17.13
N ALA A 169 -19.27 4.32 -17.42
CA ALA A 169 -18.15 4.75 -18.25
C ALA A 169 -16.80 4.48 -17.57
N ALA A 170 -16.66 4.79 -16.27
CA ALA A 170 -15.45 4.49 -15.51
C ALA A 170 -15.14 2.99 -15.48
N ALA A 171 -16.17 2.14 -15.34
CA ALA A 171 -16.03 0.70 -15.42
C ALA A 171 -15.54 0.25 -16.80
N SER A 172 -16.15 0.76 -17.88
CA SER A 172 -15.75 0.47 -19.25
C SER A 172 -14.29 0.88 -19.52
N ILE A 173 -13.90 2.10 -19.14
CA ILE A 173 -12.54 2.60 -19.28
C ILE A 173 -11.56 1.72 -18.52
N SER A 174 -11.90 1.30 -17.28
CA SER A 174 -11.02 0.46 -16.46
C SER A 174 -10.83 -0.94 -17.05
N MET A 175 -11.85 -1.53 -17.65
CA MET A 175 -11.73 -2.82 -18.35
C MET A 175 -10.89 -2.68 -19.63
N LEU A 176 -11.11 -1.62 -20.40
CA LEU A 176 -10.27 -1.29 -21.56
C LEU A 176 -8.81 -1.03 -21.16
N PHE A 177 -8.59 -0.39 -20.02
CA PHE A 177 -7.26 -0.13 -19.48
C PHE A 177 -6.51 -1.43 -19.16
N ILE A 178 -7.18 -2.44 -18.62
CA ILE A 178 -6.59 -3.76 -18.38
C ILE A 178 -6.20 -4.42 -19.71
N LEU A 179 -7.10 -4.41 -20.69
CA LEU A 179 -6.82 -4.96 -22.02
C LEU A 179 -5.71 -4.19 -22.74
N GLY A 180 -5.75 -2.86 -22.66
CA GLY A 180 -4.73 -1.98 -23.22
C GLY A 180 -3.35 -2.20 -22.60
N ALA A 181 -3.28 -2.47 -21.30
CA ALA A 181 -2.03 -2.79 -20.61
C ALA A 181 -1.39 -4.07 -21.15
N VAL A 182 -2.20 -5.11 -21.42
CA VAL A 182 -1.71 -6.35 -22.05
C VAL A 182 -1.18 -6.08 -23.46
N VAL A 183 -1.92 -5.32 -24.28
CA VAL A 183 -1.48 -4.92 -25.64
C VAL A 183 -0.19 -4.10 -25.56
N PHE A 184 -0.11 -3.16 -24.64
CA PHE A 184 1.07 -2.33 -24.42
C PHE A 184 2.27 -3.17 -23.94
N GLY A 185 2.06 -4.17 -23.07
CA GLY A 185 3.10 -5.11 -22.65
C GLY A 185 3.65 -5.95 -23.82
N LEU A 186 2.78 -6.42 -24.70
CA LEU A 186 3.21 -7.11 -25.93
C LEU A 186 3.98 -6.17 -26.84
N PHE A 187 3.50 -4.93 -27.03
CA PHE A 187 4.19 -3.90 -27.82
C PHE A 187 5.59 -3.62 -27.28
N THR A 188 5.74 -3.35 -25.98
CA THR A 188 7.04 -3.04 -25.38
C THR A 188 8.00 -4.22 -25.44
N LYS A 189 7.52 -5.45 -25.27
CA LYS A 189 8.35 -6.67 -25.31
C LYS A 189 8.86 -7.01 -26.71
N TYR A 190 7.99 -6.93 -27.72
CA TYR A 190 8.33 -7.40 -29.08
C TYR A 190 8.89 -6.29 -29.98
N VAL A 191 8.36 -5.06 -29.87
CA VAL A 191 8.83 -3.92 -30.69
C VAL A 191 10.04 -3.25 -30.07
N LYS A 192 10.21 -3.32 -28.73
CA LYS A 192 11.29 -2.68 -27.96
C LYS A 192 11.47 -1.20 -28.33
N PRO A 193 10.40 -0.38 -28.20
CA PRO A 193 10.44 1.02 -28.59
C PRO A 193 11.43 1.80 -27.71
N ASN A 194 11.92 2.94 -28.22
CA ASN A 194 12.66 3.86 -27.37
C ASN A 194 11.72 4.55 -26.37
N GLN A 195 12.27 5.10 -25.28
CA GLN A 195 11.49 5.71 -24.19
C GLN A 195 10.50 6.79 -24.65
N LYS A 196 10.84 7.57 -25.69
CA LYS A 196 9.94 8.61 -26.22
C LYS A 196 8.73 8.01 -26.93
N VAL A 197 8.95 6.98 -27.74
CA VAL A 197 7.86 6.26 -28.44
C VAL A 197 6.98 5.52 -27.43
N GLU A 198 7.58 4.90 -26.43
CA GLU A 198 6.87 4.24 -25.33
C GLU A 198 5.96 5.21 -24.57
N PHE A 199 6.49 6.40 -24.23
CA PHE A 199 5.73 7.46 -23.56
C PHE A 199 4.54 7.92 -24.41
N VAL A 200 4.76 8.25 -25.67
CA VAL A 200 3.71 8.74 -26.58
C VAL A 200 2.67 7.64 -26.84
N ALA A 201 3.10 6.40 -27.06
CA ALA A 201 2.20 5.27 -27.26
C ALA A 201 1.31 5.02 -26.03
N GLY A 202 1.87 5.09 -24.83
CA GLY A 202 1.12 4.97 -23.57
C GLY A 202 0.08 6.07 -23.42
N LEU A 203 0.45 7.33 -23.69
CA LEU A 203 -0.46 8.46 -23.61
C LEU A 203 -1.60 8.37 -24.63
N VAL A 204 -1.29 8.03 -25.89
CA VAL A 204 -2.28 7.84 -26.96
C VAL A 204 -3.25 6.71 -26.59
N LEU A 205 -2.72 5.59 -26.11
CA LEU A 205 -3.53 4.45 -25.68
C LEU A 205 -4.51 4.85 -24.57
N LEU A 206 -4.04 5.61 -23.56
CA LEU A 206 -4.90 6.12 -22.48
C LEU A 206 -6.03 7.02 -23.01
N LEU A 207 -5.72 7.94 -23.92
CA LEU A 207 -6.72 8.84 -24.51
C LEU A 207 -7.76 8.06 -25.33
N VAL A 208 -7.33 7.06 -26.09
CA VAL A 208 -8.22 6.17 -26.86
C VAL A 208 -9.13 5.40 -25.93
N MET A 209 -8.59 4.78 -24.87
CA MET A 209 -9.38 4.03 -23.89
C MET A 209 -10.40 4.92 -23.16
N LEU A 210 -10.01 6.16 -22.83
CA LEU A 210 -10.92 7.15 -22.23
C LEU A 210 -12.07 7.47 -23.20
N ALA A 211 -11.77 7.80 -24.45
CA ALA A 211 -12.77 8.14 -25.45
C ALA A 211 -13.73 6.98 -25.74
N VAL A 212 -13.20 5.77 -25.94
CA VAL A 212 -14.01 4.58 -26.21
C VAL A 212 -14.86 4.20 -25.01
N GLY A 213 -14.31 4.24 -23.78
CA GLY A 213 -15.07 3.87 -22.58
C GLY A 213 -16.18 4.86 -22.23
N ILE A 214 -16.01 6.16 -22.53
CA ILE A 214 -17.07 7.15 -22.42
C ILE A 214 -18.18 6.90 -23.47
N ALA A 215 -17.80 6.53 -24.69
CA ALA A 215 -18.76 6.26 -25.78
C ALA A 215 -19.55 4.97 -25.57
N PHE A 216 -18.96 3.95 -24.93
CA PHE A 216 -19.55 2.63 -24.71
C PHE A 216 -19.57 2.25 -23.22
N PRO A 217 -20.42 2.87 -22.38
CA PRO A 217 -20.49 2.59 -20.95
C PRO A 217 -21.08 1.21 -20.67
N LEU A 218 -20.47 0.45 -19.73
CA LEU A 218 -20.90 -0.90 -19.32
C LEU A 218 -21.81 -0.82 -18.08
N TYR A 219 -23.08 -1.14 -18.23
CA TYR A 219 -24.08 -1.11 -17.17
C TYR A 219 -24.26 -2.48 -16.52
N PHE A 220 -23.46 -2.79 -15.50
CA PHE A 220 -23.62 -4.00 -14.69
C PHE A 220 -23.86 -3.62 -13.23
N THR A 221 -24.44 -4.58 -12.47
CA THR A 221 -24.70 -4.43 -11.04
C THR A 221 -23.40 -4.61 -10.24
N LYS A 222 -23.41 -4.13 -8.99
CA LYS A 222 -22.27 -4.31 -8.06
C LYS A 222 -21.85 -5.77 -7.94
N ASN A 223 -22.80 -6.70 -7.80
CA ASN A 223 -22.49 -8.13 -7.65
C ASN A 223 -21.83 -8.72 -8.89
N THR A 224 -22.28 -8.31 -10.08
CA THR A 224 -21.61 -8.70 -11.34
C THR A 224 -20.18 -8.19 -11.38
N TRP A 225 -19.95 -6.95 -10.96
CA TRP A 225 -18.60 -6.38 -10.90
C TRP A 225 -17.71 -7.08 -9.90
N ILE A 226 -18.23 -7.51 -8.73
CA ILE A 226 -17.44 -8.34 -7.78
C ILE A 226 -16.96 -9.62 -8.49
N ALA A 227 -17.84 -10.33 -9.21
CA ALA A 227 -17.44 -11.53 -9.93
C ALA A 227 -16.39 -11.24 -11.03
N VAL A 228 -16.58 -10.18 -11.82
CA VAL A 228 -15.63 -9.78 -12.87
C VAL A 228 -14.27 -9.44 -12.27
N VAL A 229 -14.23 -8.67 -11.19
CA VAL A 229 -12.98 -8.31 -10.50
C VAL A 229 -12.29 -9.55 -9.92
N MET A 230 -13.03 -10.51 -9.36
CA MET A 230 -12.42 -11.75 -8.84
C MET A 230 -11.79 -12.60 -9.95
N VAL A 231 -12.44 -12.71 -11.11
CA VAL A 231 -11.86 -13.39 -12.29
C VAL A 231 -10.61 -12.65 -12.76
N TYR A 232 -10.68 -11.32 -12.82
CA TYR A 232 -9.54 -10.49 -13.16
C TYR A 232 -8.36 -10.71 -12.21
N LEU A 233 -8.59 -10.71 -10.89
CA LEU A 233 -7.53 -10.93 -9.88
C LEU A 233 -6.90 -12.32 -10.00
N PHE A 234 -7.68 -13.33 -10.37
CA PHE A 234 -7.14 -14.65 -10.66
C PHE A 234 -6.14 -14.58 -11.82
N LEU A 235 -6.52 -13.95 -12.93
CA LEU A 235 -5.63 -13.78 -14.09
C LEU A 235 -4.39 -12.96 -13.72
N ALA A 236 -4.56 -11.83 -13.05
CA ALA A 236 -3.45 -10.96 -12.61
C ALA A 236 -2.46 -11.68 -11.70
N SER A 237 -2.95 -12.55 -10.81
CA SER A 237 -2.10 -13.31 -9.90
C SER A 237 -1.28 -14.40 -10.59
N VAL A 238 -1.79 -15.04 -11.66
CA VAL A 238 -1.12 -16.17 -12.31
C VAL A 238 -0.31 -15.80 -13.56
N MET A 239 -0.63 -14.66 -14.19
CA MET A 239 0.07 -14.19 -15.40
C MET A 239 1.47 -13.65 -15.09
N PRO A 240 2.42 -13.71 -16.06
CA PRO A 240 3.74 -13.10 -15.92
C PRO A 240 3.68 -11.60 -15.67
N MET A 241 4.60 -11.06 -14.86
CA MET A 241 4.62 -9.64 -14.50
C MET A 241 4.77 -8.72 -15.72
N TRP A 242 5.62 -9.08 -16.65
CA TRP A 242 5.89 -8.29 -17.85
C TRP A 242 4.69 -8.13 -18.79
N LEU A 243 3.72 -9.06 -18.73
CA LEU A 243 2.58 -9.04 -19.64
C LEU A 243 1.47 -8.09 -19.17
N MET A 244 1.26 -7.97 -17.86
CA MET A 244 0.12 -7.27 -17.32
C MET A 244 0.51 -6.24 -16.26
N MET A 245 1.24 -6.62 -15.20
CA MET A 245 1.50 -5.72 -14.08
C MET A 245 2.42 -4.55 -14.45
N GLN A 246 3.59 -4.82 -15.01
CA GLN A 246 4.55 -3.76 -15.35
C GLN A 246 4.01 -2.73 -16.35
N PRO A 247 3.39 -3.13 -17.49
CA PRO A 247 2.79 -2.18 -18.42
C PRO A 247 1.65 -1.40 -17.80
N ARG A 248 0.85 -2.07 -16.97
CA ARG A 248 -0.27 -1.44 -16.28
C ARG A 248 0.19 -0.42 -15.25
N ASP A 249 1.20 -0.75 -14.43
CA ASP A 249 1.76 0.17 -13.45
C ASP A 249 2.36 1.40 -14.13
N TYR A 250 3.02 1.20 -15.27
CA TYR A 250 3.53 2.30 -16.09
C TYR A 250 2.40 3.22 -16.57
N LEU A 251 1.33 2.66 -17.14
CA LEU A 251 0.16 3.44 -17.57
C LEU A 251 -0.58 4.07 -16.39
N SER A 252 -0.70 3.37 -15.25
CA SER A 252 -1.33 3.89 -14.03
C SER A 252 -0.60 5.12 -13.48
N THR A 253 0.71 5.22 -13.69
CA THR A 253 1.49 6.38 -13.25
C THR A 253 1.05 7.65 -13.96
N PHE A 254 0.71 7.59 -15.27
CA PHE A 254 0.15 8.76 -15.96
C PHE A 254 -1.18 9.21 -15.36
N LEU A 255 -2.03 8.24 -15.00
CA LEU A 255 -3.32 8.53 -14.36
C LEU A 255 -3.13 9.17 -12.98
N LEU A 256 -2.21 8.61 -12.18
CA LEU A 256 -1.88 9.12 -10.85
C LEU A 256 -1.32 10.54 -10.90
N VAL A 257 -0.31 10.75 -11.73
CA VAL A 257 0.31 12.07 -11.91
C VAL A 257 -0.72 13.06 -12.45
N GLY A 258 -1.51 12.66 -13.44
CA GLY A 258 -2.60 13.48 -13.99
C GLY A 258 -3.66 13.82 -12.94
N MET A 259 -4.04 12.86 -12.09
CA MET A 259 -4.98 13.06 -11.00
C MET A 259 -4.43 14.05 -9.96
N ILE A 260 -3.19 13.88 -9.50
CA ILE A 260 -2.57 14.76 -8.51
C ILE A 260 -2.41 16.17 -9.07
N ILE A 261 -1.87 16.30 -10.28
CA ILE A 261 -1.72 17.60 -10.95
C ILE A 261 -3.09 18.25 -11.15
N GLY A 262 -4.07 17.51 -11.65
CA GLY A 262 -5.42 18.01 -11.86
C GLY A 262 -6.09 18.47 -10.55
N ALA A 263 -5.91 17.70 -9.47
CA ALA A 263 -6.46 18.05 -8.17
C ALA A 263 -5.75 19.28 -7.56
N VAL A 264 -4.42 19.36 -7.64
CA VAL A 264 -3.64 20.51 -7.15
C VAL A 264 -3.99 21.77 -7.94
N LEU A 265 -4.01 21.70 -9.28
CA LEU A 265 -4.40 22.83 -10.14
C LEU A 265 -5.86 23.22 -9.89
N GLY A 266 -6.74 22.23 -9.72
CA GLY A 266 -8.15 22.46 -9.40
C GLY A 266 -8.32 23.22 -8.08
N VAL A 267 -7.62 22.82 -7.01
CA VAL A 267 -7.61 23.53 -5.73
C VAL A 267 -7.00 24.92 -5.88
N PHE A 268 -5.95 25.05 -6.68
CA PHE A 268 -5.30 26.33 -6.93
C PHE A 268 -6.24 27.33 -7.65
N VAL A 269 -6.99 26.88 -8.65
CA VAL A 269 -7.91 27.75 -9.41
C VAL A 269 -9.21 28.00 -8.65
N ALA A 270 -9.78 26.98 -8.00
CA ALA A 270 -11.06 27.08 -7.30
C ALA A 270 -10.95 27.83 -5.97
N HIS A 271 -9.78 27.90 -5.35
CA HIS A 271 -9.56 28.46 -4.02
C HIS A 271 -10.64 28.07 -3.00
N PRO A 272 -10.99 26.75 -2.89
CA PRO A 272 -12.16 26.37 -2.10
C PRO A 272 -11.94 26.67 -0.62
N ALA A 273 -13.02 27.05 0.06
CA ALA A 273 -13.01 27.23 1.51
C ALA A 273 -12.97 25.85 2.20
N MET A 274 -12.27 25.76 3.33
CA MET A 274 -12.35 24.61 4.22
C MET A 274 -13.60 24.72 5.09
N ASN A 275 -14.67 24.03 4.72
CA ASN A 275 -15.98 24.10 5.38
C ASN A 275 -16.12 23.13 6.57
N LEU A 276 -15.12 22.27 6.81
CA LEU A 276 -15.07 21.44 8.00
C LEU A 276 -14.48 22.19 9.19
N PRO A 277 -14.90 21.90 10.44
CA PRO A 277 -14.27 22.45 11.63
C PRO A 277 -12.82 21.99 11.74
N ALA A 278 -11.99 22.80 12.41
CA ALA A 278 -10.61 22.43 12.67
C ALA A 278 -10.54 21.16 13.55
N PHE A 279 -11.41 21.09 14.55
CA PHE A 279 -11.56 19.95 15.45
C PHE A 279 -13.03 19.75 15.79
N SER A 280 -13.53 18.52 15.61
CA SER A 280 -14.95 18.19 15.86
C SER A 280 -15.17 17.57 17.24
N GLY A 281 -14.12 17.06 17.89
CA GLY A 281 -14.19 16.43 19.21
C GLY A 281 -13.44 15.09 19.28
N PHE A 282 -13.25 14.60 20.49
CA PHE A 282 -12.60 13.30 20.72
C PHE A 282 -13.54 12.12 20.47
N ASN A 283 -14.86 12.33 20.50
CA ASN A 283 -15.87 11.32 20.19
C ASN A 283 -16.85 11.91 19.18
N VAL A 284 -16.94 11.33 18.00
CA VAL A 284 -17.80 11.77 16.91
C VAL A 284 -18.52 10.58 16.31
N GLY A 285 -19.85 10.64 16.23
CA GLY A 285 -20.67 9.56 15.66
C GLY A 285 -20.47 8.20 16.35
N GLY A 286 -20.27 8.19 17.67
CA GLY A 286 -20.02 6.98 18.44
C GLY A 286 -18.61 6.38 18.29
N LYS A 287 -17.70 7.07 17.59
CA LYS A 287 -16.31 6.64 17.40
C LYS A 287 -15.36 7.56 18.16
N SER A 288 -14.42 6.98 18.90
CA SER A 288 -13.35 7.73 19.56
C SER A 288 -12.26 8.09 18.55
N LEU A 289 -11.71 9.30 18.67
CA LEU A 289 -10.58 9.74 17.84
C LEU A 289 -9.40 8.78 17.94
N PHE A 290 -9.05 8.37 19.18
CA PHE A 290 -8.07 7.31 19.40
C PHE A 290 -8.79 5.98 19.66
N PRO A 291 -8.50 4.93 18.91
CA PRO A 291 -7.49 4.78 17.85
C PRO A 291 -8.02 5.05 16.43
N THR A 292 -9.31 5.41 16.26
CA THR A 292 -10.00 5.38 14.96
C THR A 292 -9.33 6.27 13.90
N LEU A 293 -8.91 7.48 14.25
CA LEU A 293 -8.21 8.37 13.31
C LEU A 293 -6.98 7.66 12.71
N PHE A 294 -6.16 7.08 13.57
CA PHE A 294 -4.89 6.47 13.22
C PHE A 294 -5.06 5.23 12.34
N ILE A 295 -6.01 4.35 12.65
CA ILE A 295 -6.27 3.15 11.84
C ILE A 295 -6.98 3.48 10.53
N THR A 296 -7.78 4.53 10.50
CA THR A 296 -8.52 4.93 9.30
C THR A 296 -7.58 5.55 8.26
N ILE A 297 -6.59 6.35 8.69
CA ILE A 297 -5.55 6.91 7.82
C ILE A 297 -4.32 5.99 7.85
N ALA A 298 -4.48 4.74 7.47
CA ALA A 298 -3.37 3.80 7.45
C ALA A 298 -2.37 4.14 6.32
N CYS A 299 -2.80 4.10 5.07
CA CYS A 299 -1.89 4.20 3.93
C CYS A 299 -1.27 5.61 3.78
N GLY A 300 -2.05 6.69 3.93
CA GLY A 300 -1.52 8.06 3.77
C GLY A 300 -0.53 8.53 4.84
N ALA A 301 -0.36 7.78 5.95
CA ALA A 301 0.55 8.13 7.04
C ALA A 301 1.57 7.01 7.34
N VAL A 302 1.13 5.76 7.50
CA VAL A 302 2.01 4.60 7.74
C VAL A 302 1.30 3.31 7.34
N SER A 303 1.94 2.46 6.56
CA SER A 303 1.33 1.25 6.02
C SER A 303 2.29 0.07 6.00
N GLY A 304 1.86 -1.05 6.59
CA GLY A 304 2.65 -2.28 6.56
C GLY A 304 2.79 -2.86 5.15
N PHE A 305 1.78 -2.67 4.30
CA PHE A 305 1.80 -3.12 2.91
C PHE A 305 2.95 -2.53 2.10
N HIS A 306 3.31 -1.26 2.34
CA HIS A 306 4.41 -0.60 1.64
C HIS A 306 5.74 -1.33 1.81
N SER A 307 5.99 -1.87 2.98
CA SER A 307 7.21 -2.63 3.24
C SER A 307 7.28 -3.95 2.46
N LEU A 308 6.12 -4.57 2.18
CA LEU A 308 6.05 -5.76 1.32
C LEU A 308 6.35 -5.43 -0.14
N VAL A 309 5.86 -4.28 -0.63
CA VAL A 309 6.19 -3.77 -1.98
C VAL A 309 7.67 -3.40 -2.06
N SER A 310 8.17 -2.60 -1.11
CA SER A 310 9.57 -2.15 -1.07
C SER A 310 10.56 -3.32 -1.06
N SER A 311 10.29 -4.36 -0.27
CA SER A 311 11.18 -5.52 -0.13
C SER A 311 10.92 -6.65 -1.14
N GLY A 312 9.70 -6.71 -1.70
CA GLY A 312 9.31 -7.80 -2.61
C GLY A 312 9.61 -7.53 -4.08
N THR A 313 9.58 -6.26 -4.50
CA THR A 313 9.68 -5.85 -5.90
C THR A 313 10.71 -4.76 -6.13
N SER A 314 10.56 -3.59 -5.51
CA SER A 314 11.42 -2.41 -5.78
C SER A 314 12.89 -2.67 -5.46
N SER A 315 13.19 -3.44 -4.41
CA SER A 315 14.55 -3.80 -4.02
C SER A 315 15.30 -4.63 -5.05
N LYS A 316 14.57 -5.36 -5.89
CA LYS A 316 15.13 -6.20 -6.97
C LYS A 316 15.42 -5.41 -8.25
N THR A 317 14.86 -4.20 -8.37
CA THR A 317 14.93 -3.41 -9.60
C THR A 317 15.72 -2.11 -9.45
N VAL A 318 15.99 -1.65 -8.22
CA VAL A 318 16.82 -0.46 -7.96
C VAL A 318 18.23 -0.65 -8.48
N SER A 319 18.63 0.15 -9.46
CA SER A 319 19.95 0.09 -10.09
C SER A 319 21.07 0.78 -9.29
N ASN A 320 20.75 1.71 -8.41
CA ASN A 320 21.74 2.41 -7.59
C ASN A 320 21.21 2.67 -6.18
N GLU A 321 22.07 2.46 -5.16
CA GLU A 321 21.66 2.67 -3.77
C GLU A 321 21.22 4.11 -3.47
N LYS A 322 21.78 5.12 -4.16
CA LYS A 322 21.36 6.53 -4.01
C LYS A 322 19.90 6.78 -4.35
N ASP A 323 19.33 5.91 -5.20
CA ASP A 323 17.94 6.05 -5.67
C ASP A 323 16.93 5.53 -4.63
N MET A 324 17.38 4.70 -3.68
CA MET A 324 16.53 4.16 -2.62
C MET A 324 15.81 5.23 -1.79
N LEU A 325 16.48 6.37 -1.54
CA LEU A 325 15.86 7.49 -0.81
C LEU A 325 14.67 8.06 -1.58
N CYS A 326 14.83 8.26 -2.88
CA CYS A 326 13.75 8.77 -3.72
C CYS A 326 12.63 7.73 -3.85
N VAL A 327 12.98 6.45 -4.07
CA VAL A 327 12.02 5.37 -4.28
C VAL A 327 11.27 5.03 -3.00
N GLY A 328 11.93 4.82 -1.87
CA GLY A 328 11.29 4.45 -0.60
C GLY A 328 10.68 5.68 0.09
N TYR A 329 11.53 6.63 0.52
CA TYR A 329 11.07 7.79 1.28
C TYR A 329 10.25 8.78 0.43
N GLY A 330 10.71 9.05 -0.81
CA GLY A 330 10.08 10.04 -1.70
C GLY A 330 8.67 9.64 -2.14
N SER A 331 8.43 8.38 -2.46
CA SER A 331 7.09 7.91 -2.86
C SER A 331 6.07 8.06 -1.73
N MET A 332 6.46 7.80 -0.48
CA MET A 332 5.59 8.02 0.68
C MET A 332 5.28 9.51 0.89
N MET A 333 6.22 10.43 0.61
CA MET A 333 5.93 11.87 0.68
C MET A 333 4.86 12.30 -0.34
N VAL A 334 4.93 11.76 -1.56
CA VAL A 334 3.91 12.05 -2.59
C VAL A 334 2.57 11.42 -2.23
N GLU A 335 2.56 10.24 -1.62
CA GLU A 335 1.34 9.60 -1.13
C GLU A 335 0.70 10.38 0.02
N SER A 336 1.49 10.88 0.98
CA SER A 336 0.99 11.76 2.05
C SER A 336 0.38 13.05 1.48
N LEU A 337 0.98 13.62 0.42
CA LEU A 337 0.41 14.77 -0.29
C LEU A 337 -0.95 14.42 -0.91
N LEU A 338 -1.10 13.25 -1.51
CA LEU A 338 -2.39 12.78 -2.02
C LEU A 338 -3.43 12.70 -0.90
N GLY A 339 -3.04 12.24 0.28
CA GLY A 339 -3.90 12.22 1.48
C GLY A 339 -4.34 13.63 1.91
N VAL A 340 -3.43 14.62 1.85
CA VAL A 340 -3.75 16.02 2.13
C VAL A 340 -4.71 16.59 1.08
N ILE A 341 -4.52 16.26 -0.19
CA ILE A 341 -5.43 16.66 -1.26
C ILE A 341 -6.84 16.08 -1.01
N ALA A 342 -6.93 14.80 -0.63
CA ALA A 342 -8.19 14.15 -0.32
C ALA A 342 -8.89 14.82 0.87
N LEU A 343 -8.16 15.21 1.91
CA LEU A 343 -8.67 15.98 3.04
C LEU A 343 -9.23 17.35 2.60
N VAL A 344 -8.49 18.06 1.76
CA VAL A 344 -8.92 19.37 1.23
C VAL A 344 -10.16 19.23 0.36
N VAL A 345 -10.23 18.21 -0.47
CA VAL A 345 -11.38 17.93 -1.34
C VAL A 345 -12.64 17.65 -0.52
N VAL A 346 -12.56 16.81 0.51
CA VAL A 346 -13.73 16.56 1.38
C VAL A 346 -14.09 17.77 2.21
N GLY A 347 -13.09 18.55 2.65
CA GLY A 347 -13.32 19.80 3.38
C GLY A 347 -14.02 20.86 2.55
N ALA A 348 -13.72 20.94 1.26
CA ALA A 348 -14.40 21.80 0.30
C ALA A 348 -15.84 21.34 -0.01
N ALA A 349 -16.04 20.02 -0.06
CA ALA A 349 -17.33 19.39 -0.33
C ALA A 349 -18.31 19.45 0.85
N ALA A 350 -17.82 19.71 2.05
CA ALA A 350 -18.63 19.76 3.26
C ALA A 350 -19.63 20.95 3.22
N VAL A 351 -20.83 20.71 3.71
CA VAL A 351 -21.89 21.73 3.78
C VAL A 351 -22.31 21.92 5.24
N GLY A 352 -22.20 23.17 5.74
CA GLY A 352 -22.57 23.48 7.13
C GLY A 352 -21.78 22.69 8.17
N GLY A 353 -20.50 22.36 7.91
CA GLY A 353 -19.65 21.58 8.80
C GLY A 353 -19.93 20.07 8.80
N LYS A 354 -20.86 19.59 7.99
CA LYS A 354 -21.20 18.16 7.87
C LYS A 354 -20.49 17.51 6.71
N MET A 355 -20.13 16.26 6.91
CA MET A 355 -19.51 15.43 5.87
C MET A 355 -20.44 15.24 4.68
N PRO A 356 -19.93 15.28 3.43
CA PRO A 356 -20.73 15.00 2.24
C PRO A 356 -21.16 13.52 2.22
N GLU A 357 -22.32 13.26 1.62
CA GLU A 357 -22.83 11.90 1.41
C GLU A 357 -22.17 11.23 0.19
N GLY A 358 -22.00 9.92 0.23
CA GLY A 358 -21.45 9.12 -0.84
C GLY A 358 -20.22 8.28 -0.40
N THR A 359 -19.72 7.46 -1.31
CA THR A 359 -18.48 6.74 -1.08
C THR A 359 -17.29 7.70 -1.16
N PRO A 360 -16.17 7.44 -0.46
CA PRO A 360 -14.98 8.29 -0.54
C PRO A 360 -14.52 8.54 -1.98
N PHE A 361 -14.63 7.54 -2.84
CA PHE A 361 -14.26 7.68 -4.25
C PHE A 361 -15.17 8.63 -5.01
N GLN A 362 -16.49 8.55 -4.78
CA GLN A 362 -17.45 9.47 -5.39
C GLN A 362 -17.26 10.89 -4.89
N ILE A 363 -17.02 11.07 -3.59
CA ILE A 363 -16.74 12.38 -2.98
C ILE A 363 -15.49 12.99 -3.63
N PHE A 364 -14.39 12.22 -3.72
CA PHE A 364 -13.14 12.70 -4.28
C PHE A 364 -13.28 13.02 -5.77
N SER A 365 -13.73 12.05 -6.58
CA SER A 365 -13.80 12.20 -8.03
C SER A 365 -14.78 13.30 -8.46
N GLY A 366 -15.95 13.37 -7.82
CA GLY A 366 -16.97 14.37 -8.14
C GLY A 366 -16.54 15.79 -7.83
N ASN A 367 -15.87 16.01 -6.69
CA ASN A 367 -15.42 17.35 -6.30
C ASN A 367 -14.20 17.81 -7.09
N VAL A 368 -13.22 16.94 -7.30
CA VAL A 368 -12.07 17.29 -8.17
C VAL A 368 -12.55 17.54 -9.60
N ALA A 369 -13.50 16.74 -10.12
CA ALA A 369 -14.10 17.01 -11.41
C ALA A 369 -14.80 18.40 -11.45
N GLY A 370 -15.47 18.78 -10.35
CA GLY A 370 -16.03 20.13 -10.19
C GLY A 370 -14.98 21.24 -10.29
N PHE A 371 -13.81 21.06 -9.67
CA PHE A 371 -12.70 22.02 -9.81
C PHE A 371 -12.14 22.05 -11.25
N LEU A 372 -12.04 20.91 -11.91
CA LEU A 372 -11.55 20.83 -13.29
C LEU A 372 -12.48 21.51 -14.31
N THR A 373 -13.78 21.65 -14.00
CA THR A 373 -14.70 22.41 -14.85
C THR A 373 -14.34 23.89 -14.94
N LEU A 374 -13.71 24.45 -13.91
CA LEU A 374 -13.21 25.83 -13.91
C LEU A 374 -12.03 26.03 -14.88
N LEU A 375 -11.36 24.93 -15.25
CA LEU A 375 -10.32 24.90 -16.28
C LEU A 375 -10.87 24.65 -17.70
N GLY A 376 -12.20 24.64 -17.86
CA GLY A 376 -12.87 24.44 -19.15
C GLY A 376 -13.09 22.97 -19.55
N ILE A 377 -12.79 22.01 -18.67
CA ILE A 377 -13.03 20.58 -18.95
C ILE A 377 -14.51 20.25 -18.72
N PRO A 378 -15.21 19.60 -19.67
CA PRO A 378 -16.62 19.22 -19.49
C PRO A 378 -16.80 18.34 -18.26
N LYS A 379 -17.79 18.65 -17.40
CA LYS A 379 -18.03 17.97 -16.12
C LYS A 379 -18.12 16.45 -16.26
N HIS A 380 -18.81 15.97 -17.29
CA HIS A 380 -18.94 14.51 -17.53
C HIS A 380 -17.58 13.84 -17.77
N VAL A 381 -16.75 14.43 -18.65
CA VAL A 381 -15.40 13.90 -18.96
C VAL A 381 -14.50 13.95 -17.73
N ALA A 382 -14.51 15.08 -16.99
CA ALA A 382 -13.73 15.21 -15.76
C ALA A 382 -14.15 14.18 -14.71
N THR A 383 -15.46 13.94 -14.53
CA THR A 383 -15.97 12.94 -13.57
C THR A 383 -15.57 11.53 -13.99
N CYS A 384 -15.73 11.15 -15.26
CA CYS A 384 -15.33 9.84 -15.77
C CYS A 384 -13.82 9.62 -15.59
N PHE A 385 -13.00 10.62 -15.95
CA PHE A 385 -11.55 10.56 -15.79
C PHE A 385 -11.13 10.39 -14.32
N MET A 386 -11.66 11.21 -13.42
CA MET A 386 -11.32 11.15 -12.00
C MET A 386 -11.80 9.85 -11.34
N THR A 387 -13.00 9.37 -11.68
CA THR A 387 -13.51 8.09 -11.19
C THR A 387 -12.65 6.92 -11.66
N MET A 388 -12.22 6.95 -12.93
CA MET A 388 -11.27 5.98 -13.46
C MET A 388 -9.93 6.02 -12.72
N CYS A 389 -9.37 7.21 -12.48
CA CYS A 389 -8.09 7.34 -11.78
C CYS A 389 -8.14 6.69 -10.40
N VAL A 390 -9.17 7.01 -9.60
CA VAL A 390 -9.31 6.44 -8.24
C VAL A 390 -9.55 4.93 -8.28
N SER A 391 -10.34 4.44 -9.25
CA SER A 391 -10.57 3.01 -9.43
C SER A 391 -9.31 2.28 -9.88
N ALA A 392 -8.51 2.89 -10.75
CA ALA A 392 -7.23 2.33 -11.21
C ALA A 392 -6.25 2.15 -10.05
N LEU A 393 -6.21 3.10 -9.09
CA LEU A 393 -5.41 2.99 -7.86
C LEU A 393 -5.77 1.72 -7.07
N ALA A 394 -7.07 1.54 -6.81
CA ALA A 394 -7.54 0.38 -6.06
C ALA A 394 -7.24 -0.94 -6.79
N LEU A 395 -7.47 -0.99 -8.10
CA LEU A 395 -7.19 -2.18 -8.91
C LEU A 395 -5.69 -2.51 -8.98
N THR A 396 -4.80 -1.51 -9.08
CA THR A 396 -3.35 -1.72 -9.08
C THR A 396 -2.87 -2.33 -7.76
N SER A 397 -3.39 -1.84 -6.63
CA SER A 397 -3.10 -2.42 -5.32
C SER A 397 -3.66 -3.85 -5.19
N LEU A 398 -4.86 -4.11 -5.72
CA LEU A 398 -5.48 -5.43 -5.70
C LEU A 398 -4.64 -6.48 -6.43
N ASP A 399 -4.05 -6.16 -7.57
CA ASP A 399 -3.19 -7.09 -8.33
C ASP A 399 -1.96 -7.49 -7.52
N SER A 400 -1.28 -6.49 -6.97
CA SER A 400 -0.10 -6.71 -6.14
C SER A 400 -0.46 -7.55 -4.90
N VAL A 401 -1.59 -7.25 -4.25
CA VAL A 401 -2.06 -7.96 -3.07
C VAL A 401 -2.47 -9.40 -3.39
N ALA A 402 -3.17 -9.65 -4.50
CA ALA A 402 -3.55 -11.00 -4.90
C ALA A 402 -2.32 -11.88 -5.14
N ARG A 403 -1.28 -11.32 -5.75
CA ARG A 403 0.00 -12.00 -5.96
C ARG A 403 0.76 -12.22 -4.65
N ILE A 404 0.87 -11.21 -3.80
CA ILE A 404 1.54 -11.31 -2.48
C ILE A 404 0.80 -12.33 -1.61
N GLY A 405 -0.53 -12.32 -1.59
CA GLY A 405 -1.34 -13.28 -0.84
C GLY A 405 -1.09 -14.73 -1.30
N ARG A 406 -1.12 -14.95 -2.61
CA ARG A 406 -0.74 -16.24 -3.19
C ARG A 406 0.67 -16.67 -2.77
N MET A 407 1.66 -15.79 -2.92
CA MET A 407 3.06 -16.10 -2.59
C MET A 407 3.23 -16.38 -1.10
N SER A 408 2.63 -15.57 -0.22
CA SER A 408 2.66 -15.79 1.23
C SER A 408 2.06 -17.15 1.61
N PHE A 409 0.94 -17.53 0.97
CA PHE A 409 0.33 -18.85 1.16
C PHE A 409 1.24 -19.97 0.67
N GLN A 410 1.84 -19.86 -0.51
CA GLN A 410 2.78 -20.83 -1.04
C GLN A 410 4.01 -21.01 -0.13
N GLU A 411 4.61 -19.91 0.31
CA GLU A 411 5.79 -19.92 1.18
C GLU A 411 5.53 -20.58 2.55
N LEU A 412 4.30 -20.53 3.06
CA LEU A 412 3.92 -21.25 4.29
C LEU A 412 4.15 -22.77 4.19
N PHE A 413 3.94 -23.34 3.00
CA PHE A 413 4.00 -24.78 2.75
C PHE A 413 5.29 -25.23 2.05
N MET A 414 6.08 -24.32 1.48
CA MET A 414 7.36 -24.65 0.82
C MET A 414 8.42 -25.22 1.79
N GLY A 415 8.38 -24.81 3.08
CA GLY A 415 9.36 -25.27 4.06
C GLY A 415 10.78 -24.78 3.77
N GLU A 416 11.80 -25.64 3.98
CA GLU A 416 13.22 -25.35 3.73
C GLU A 416 13.66 -25.65 2.30
N ALA A 417 12.86 -26.35 1.51
CA ALA A 417 13.15 -26.68 0.12
C ALA A 417 12.97 -25.44 -0.76
N ALA A 418 14.08 -24.73 -1.03
CA ALA A 418 14.07 -23.54 -1.86
C ALA A 418 13.59 -23.79 -3.31
N ASP A 419 13.75 -25.03 -3.82
CA ASP A 419 13.51 -25.36 -5.23
C ASP A 419 12.26 -26.22 -5.49
N GLY A 420 11.47 -26.58 -4.46
CA GLY A 420 10.23 -27.33 -4.66
C GLY A 420 10.39 -28.77 -5.21
N SER A 421 11.61 -29.26 -5.38
CA SER A 421 11.89 -30.56 -5.99
C SER A 421 11.42 -31.75 -5.16
N ASP A 422 11.32 -31.62 -3.83
CA ASP A 422 10.99 -32.70 -2.90
C ASP A 422 9.57 -32.59 -2.31
N LEU A 423 8.69 -31.76 -2.90
CA LEU A 423 7.34 -31.57 -2.40
C LEU A 423 6.41 -32.70 -2.86
N THR A 424 5.87 -33.45 -1.92
CA THR A 424 4.94 -34.56 -2.17
C THR A 424 3.55 -34.30 -1.58
N GLY A 425 2.53 -34.93 -2.15
CA GLY A 425 1.17 -34.95 -1.63
C GLY A 425 0.52 -33.57 -1.48
N VAL A 426 -0.03 -33.30 -0.30
CA VAL A 426 -0.79 -32.07 0.00
C VAL A 426 0.07 -30.81 -0.10
N ARG A 427 1.37 -30.89 0.21
CA ARG A 427 2.27 -29.73 0.07
C ARG A 427 2.41 -29.29 -1.38
N LYS A 428 2.55 -30.24 -2.33
CA LYS A 428 2.60 -29.92 -3.76
C LYS A 428 1.33 -29.23 -4.24
N LEU A 429 0.16 -29.61 -3.72
CA LEU A 429 -1.10 -28.98 -4.05
C LEU A 429 -1.15 -27.51 -3.52
N PHE A 430 -0.77 -27.29 -2.26
CA PHE A 430 -0.79 -25.94 -1.65
C PHE A 430 0.29 -24.99 -2.19
N THR A 431 1.37 -25.52 -2.75
CA THR A 431 2.39 -24.71 -3.43
C THR A 431 2.08 -24.45 -4.91
N ASN A 432 1.06 -25.11 -5.47
CA ASN A 432 0.62 -24.87 -6.84
C ASN A 432 0.04 -23.45 -6.97
N LYS A 433 0.54 -22.67 -7.94
CA LYS A 433 0.16 -21.26 -8.11
C LYS A 433 -1.33 -21.05 -8.40
N TYR A 434 -1.97 -21.97 -9.08
CA TYR A 434 -3.40 -21.86 -9.40
C TYR A 434 -4.25 -22.16 -8.17
N PHE A 435 -3.93 -23.23 -7.46
CA PHE A 435 -4.66 -23.63 -6.26
C PHE A 435 -4.54 -22.60 -5.13
N SER A 436 -3.33 -22.12 -4.86
CA SER A 436 -3.08 -21.09 -3.84
C SER A 436 -3.75 -19.76 -4.18
N THR A 437 -3.85 -19.40 -5.48
CA THR A 437 -4.62 -18.22 -5.91
C THR A 437 -6.12 -18.41 -5.64
N VAL A 438 -6.68 -19.57 -6.04
CA VAL A 438 -8.12 -19.86 -5.82
C VAL A 438 -8.46 -19.80 -4.33
N ILE A 439 -7.68 -20.44 -3.47
CA ILE A 439 -7.88 -20.41 -2.01
C ILE A 439 -7.84 -18.97 -1.49
N THR A 440 -6.84 -18.18 -1.87
CA THR A 440 -6.70 -16.79 -1.43
C THR A 440 -7.90 -15.94 -1.87
N LEU A 441 -8.30 -16.04 -3.13
CA LEU A 441 -9.43 -15.28 -3.65
C LEU A 441 -10.77 -15.75 -3.07
N PHE A 442 -10.94 -17.05 -2.82
CA PHE A 442 -12.15 -17.60 -2.20
C PHE A 442 -12.39 -17.02 -0.79
N PHE A 443 -11.37 -17.03 0.07
CA PHE A 443 -11.50 -16.43 1.39
C PHE A 443 -11.65 -14.91 1.33
N GLY A 444 -10.95 -14.24 0.41
CA GLY A 444 -11.14 -12.81 0.14
C GLY A 444 -12.58 -12.49 -0.29
N PHE A 445 -13.17 -13.32 -1.15
CA PHE A 445 -14.58 -13.18 -1.57
C PHE A 445 -15.55 -13.36 -0.40
N LEU A 446 -15.36 -14.37 0.44
CA LEU A 446 -16.22 -14.58 1.62
C LEU A 446 -16.23 -13.36 2.53
N LEU A 447 -15.06 -12.74 2.78
CA LEU A 447 -14.95 -11.50 3.56
C LEU A 447 -15.59 -10.32 2.82
N CYS A 448 -15.50 -10.26 1.48
CA CYS A 448 -16.09 -9.20 0.66
C CYS A 448 -17.64 -9.10 0.86
N LEU A 449 -18.31 -10.20 1.17
CA LEU A 449 -19.74 -10.22 1.46
C LEU A 449 -20.14 -9.34 2.66
N GLY A 450 -19.20 -9.05 3.55
CA GLY A 450 -19.37 -8.14 4.69
C GLY A 450 -19.46 -6.66 4.32
N GLY A 451 -19.08 -6.29 3.11
CA GLY A 451 -19.04 -4.91 2.64
C GLY A 451 -17.88 -4.09 3.21
N TYR A 452 -17.37 -3.12 2.43
CA TYR A 452 -16.14 -2.37 2.79
C TYR A 452 -16.27 -1.55 4.08
N ASN A 453 -17.43 -1.01 4.39
CA ASN A 453 -17.64 -0.20 5.61
C ASN A 453 -17.37 -0.98 6.89
N ASN A 454 -17.71 -2.28 6.89
CA ASN A 454 -17.49 -3.16 8.04
C ASN A 454 -16.05 -3.68 8.09
N ILE A 455 -15.42 -3.90 6.92
CA ILE A 455 -14.07 -4.46 6.82
C ILE A 455 -12.99 -3.38 6.99
N TRP A 456 -13.26 -2.13 6.62
CA TRP A 456 -12.28 -1.05 6.61
C TRP A 456 -11.56 -0.82 7.95
N PRO A 457 -12.24 -0.79 9.12
CA PRO A 457 -11.55 -0.65 10.40
C PRO A 457 -10.60 -1.81 10.69
N LEU A 458 -11.02 -3.05 10.37
CA LEU A 458 -10.19 -4.24 10.57
C LEU A 458 -9.00 -4.28 9.59
N PHE A 459 -9.21 -3.91 8.33
CA PHE A 459 -8.16 -3.71 7.34
C PHE A 459 -7.14 -2.68 7.83
N GLY A 460 -7.59 -1.51 8.29
CA GLY A 460 -6.72 -0.46 8.80
C GLY A 460 -5.89 -0.91 10.01
N ALA A 461 -6.52 -1.58 10.98
CA ALA A 461 -5.85 -2.12 12.14
C ALA A 461 -4.81 -3.19 11.76
N ALA A 462 -5.17 -4.11 10.87
CA ALA A 462 -4.26 -5.15 10.38
C ALA A 462 -3.06 -4.55 9.60
N ASN A 463 -3.30 -3.56 8.75
CA ASN A 463 -2.25 -2.88 8.00
C ASN A 463 -1.23 -2.19 8.91
N GLN A 464 -1.70 -1.52 9.94
CA GLN A 464 -0.83 -0.84 10.91
C GLN A 464 -0.14 -1.82 11.87
N LEU A 465 -0.78 -2.94 12.22
CA LEU A 465 -0.12 -4.00 12.96
C LEU A 465 1.02 -4.61 12.12
N LEU A 466 0.80 -4.83 10.83
CA LEU A 466 1.85 -5.26 9.91
C LEU A 466 3.01 -4.26 9.90
N ALA A 467 2.72 -2.95 9.85
CA ALA A 467 3.73 -1.88 9.95
C ALA A 467 4.54 -2.00 11.25
N SER A 468 3.87 -2.21 12.37
CA SER A 468 4.53 -2.37 13.68
C SER A 468 5.47 -3.57 13.68
N LEU A 469 5.02 -4.73 13.18
CA LEU A 469 5.82 -5.95 13.12
C LEU A 469 7.05 -5.78 12.22
N VAL A 470 6.88 -5.10 11.10
CA VAL A 470 7.98 -4.77 10.19
C VAL A 470 8.96 -3.80 10.86
N LEU A 471 8.49 -2.76 11.54
CA LEU A 471 9.36 -1.81 12.26
C LEU A 471 10.20 -2.50 13.34
N ILE A 472 9.63 -3.50 14.06
CA ILE A 472 10.40 -4.30 15.02
C ILE A 472 11.49 -5.10 14.30
N ALA A 473 11.15 -5.80 13.20
CA ALA A 473 12.10 -6.60 12.44
C ALA A 473 13.24 -5.74 11.86
N LEU A 474 12.91 -4.56 11.34
CA LEU A 474 13.87 -3.59 10.84
C LEU A 474 14.76 -3.00 11.96
N SER A 475 14.21 -2.81 13.16
CA SER A 475 14.99 -2.40 14.33
C SER A 475 16.02 -3.47 14.71
N VAL A 476 15.64 -4.76 14.69
CA VAL A 476 16.58 -5.87 14.89
C VAL A 476 17.65 -5.89 13.80
N PHE A 477 17.28 -5.70 12.54
CA PHE A 477 18.23 -5.62 11.43
C PHE A 477 19.26 -4.49 11.62
N LEU A 478 18.83 -3.27 11.94
CA LEU A 478 19.74 -2.14 12.13
C LEU A 478 20.67 -2.39 13.34
N LEU A 479 20.13 -2.89 14.45
CA LEU A 479 20.92 -3.24 15.62
C LEU A 479 21.98 -4.31 15.29
N THR A 480 21.60 -5.38 14.59
CA THR A 480 22.51 -6.48 14.25
C THR A 480 23.59 -6.08 13.25
N THR A 481 23.35 -5.06 12.45
CA THR A 481 24.30 -4.53 11.48
C THR A 481 25.09 -3.33 11.99
N GLY A 482 24.99 -3.03 13.30
CA GLY A 482 25.71 -1.92 13.95
C GLY A 482 25.24 -0.51 13.53
N ARG A 483 24.03 -0.40 12.98
CA ARG A 483 23.46 0.87 12.53
C ARG A 483 22.52 1.47 13.56
N LYS A 484 22.46 2.82 13.59
CA LYS A 484 21.54 3.54 14.48
C LYS A 484 20.08 3.29 14.07
N GLY A 485 19.27 2.67 14.95
CA GLY A 485 17.87 2.32 14.71
C GLY A 485 16.86 3.01 15.63
N TRP A 486 17.31 3.90 16.52
CA TRP A 486 16.45 4.53 17.53
C TRP A 486 15.23 5.27 16.95
N MET A 487 15.35 5.78 15.70
CA MET A 487 14.25 6.47 15.00
C MET A 487 13.07 5.56 14.66
N LEU A 488 13.23 4.23 14.73
CA LEU A 488 12.16 3.26 14.53
C LEU A 488 11.41 2.94 15.83
N TYR A 489 11.99 3.20 17.02
CA TYR A 489 11.42 2.74 18.29
C TYR A 489 10.11 3.46 18.64
N ALA A 490 10.06 4.78 18.50
CA ALA A 490 8.84 5.53 18.80
C ALA A 490 7.70 5.17 17.84
N PRO A 491 7.89 5.16 16.49
CA PRO A 491 6.89 4.65 15.56
C PRO A 491 6.40 3.23 15.91
N MET A 492 7.31 2.32 16.19
CA MET A 492 7.00 0.94 16.55
C MET A 492 6.07 0.84 17.78
N CYS A 493 6.42 1.50 18.87
CA CYS A 493 5.63 1.46 20.11
C CYS A 493 4.26 2.11 19.93
N ILE A 494 4.21 3.29 19.29
CA ILE A 494 2.95 4.01 19.06
C ILE A 494 2.02 3.17 18.20
N MET A 495 2.53 2.58 17.11
CA MET A 495 1.73 1.77 16.21
C MET A 495 1.22 0.48 16.87
N LEU A 496 2.00 -0.17 17.73
CA LEU A 496 1.53 -1.32 18.52
C LEU A 496 0.36 -0.93 19.41
N VAL A 497 0.49 0.15 20.19
CA VAL A 497 -0.58 0.61 21.09
C VAL A 497 -1.84 0.93 20.31
N VAL A 498 -1.74 1.71 19.22
CA VAL A 498 -2.87 2.07 18.34
C VAL A 498 -3.58 0.83 17.82
N THR A 499 -2.83 -0.12 17.27
CA THR A 499 -3.40 -1.27 16.57
C THR A 499 -4.03 -2.28 17.52
N PHE A 500 -3.36 -2.60 18.63
CA PHE A 500 -3.97 -3.49 19.62
C PHE A 500 -5.21 -2.88 20.26
N THR A 501 -5.20 -1.59 20.58
CA THR A 501 -6.40 -0.89 21.07
C THR A 501 -7.55 -0.98 20.06
N ALA A 502 -7.28 -0.79 18.77
CA ALA A 502 -8.29 -0.88 17.73
C ALA A 502 -8.87 -2.29 17.59
N LEU A 503 -8.02 -3.33 17.60
CA LEU A 503 -8.46 -4.72 17.52
C LEU A 503 -9.30 -5.12 18.75
N VAL A 504 -8.88 -4.72 19.95
CA VAL A 504 -9.65 -4.95 21.18
C VAL A 504 -11.01 -4.25 21.10
N GLN A 505 -11.07 -3.00 20.65
CA GLN A 505 -12.35 -2.29 20.47
C GLN A 505 -13.26 -2.98 19.45
N ALA A 506 -12.69 -3.47 18.32
CA ALA A 506 -13.45 -4.22 17.32
C ALA A 506 -14.06 -5.50 17.91
N VAL A 507 -13.28 -6.26 18.69
CA VAL A 507 -13.73 -7.48 19.37
C VAL A 507 -14.84 -7.15 20.38
N ILE A 508 -14.63 -6.14 21.22
CA ILE A 508 -15.65 -5.69 22.20
C ILE A 508 -16.93 -5.27 21.49
N GLY A 509 -16.83 -4.52 20.39
CA GLY A 509 -17.99 -4.09 19.60
C GLY A 509 -18.81 -5.26 19.05
N ILE A 510 -18.14 -6.33 18.58
CA ILE A 510 -18.84 -7.54 18.11
C ILE A 510 -19.48 -8.31 19.29
N PHE A 511 -18.78 -8.45 20.41
CA PHE A 511 -19.36 -9.07 21.61
C PHE A 511 -20.57 -8.28 22.14
N THR A 512 -20.53 -6.95 22.07
CA THR A 512 -21.69 -6.11 22.42
C THR A 512 -22.89 -6.39 21.50
N LYS A 513 -22.67 -6.61 20.19
CA LYS A 513 -23.73 -7.03 19.28
C LYS A 513 -24.30 -8.42 19.65
N ILE A 514 -23.44 -9.35 20.08
CA ILE A 514 -23.89 -10.71 20.45
C ILE A 514 -24.74 -10.70 21.71
N PHE A 515 -24.28 -9.98 22.75
CA PHE A 515 -24.84 -10.13 24.10
C PHE A 515 -25.78 -9.00 24.55
N VAL A 516 -25.68 -7.80 23.93
CA VAL A 516 -26.37 -6.60 24.41
C VAL A 516 -27.35 -6.03 23.38
N THR A 517 -26.87 -5.68 22.18
CA THR A 517 -27.70 -4.94 21.20
C THR A 517 -28.43 -5.84 20.22
N GLY A 518 -28.02 -7.12 20.08
CA GLY A 518 -28.54 -8.01 19.04
C GLY A 518 -28.04 -7.61 17.63
N GLY A 519 -28.55 -8.33 16.63
CA GLY A 519 -28.20 -8.05 15.21
C GLY A 519 -26.89 -8.69 14.76
N PHE A 520 -26.34 -9.66 15.50
CA PHE A 520 -25.17 -10.43 15.10
C PHE A 520 -25.48 -11.29 13.87
N VAL A 521 -24.67 -11.15 12.83
CA VAL A 521 -24.72 -11.96 11.61
C VAL A 521 -23.40 -12.70 11.45
N PHE A 522 -23.42 -14.05 11.57
CA PHE A 522 -22.21 -14.85 11.55
C PHE A 522 -21.35 -14.63 10.29
N MET A 523 -21.95 -14.55 9.12
CA MET A 523 -21.22 -14.33 7.85
C MET A 523 -20.52 -12.98 7.75
N ILE A 524 -20.94 -12.00 8.54
CA ILE A 524 -20.36 -10.65 8.57
C ILE A 524 -19.54 -10.48 9.86
N ASP A 525 -20.20 -10.48 11.00
CA ASP A 525 -19.58 -10.17 12.30
C ASP A 525 -18.72 -11.34 12.82
N GLY A 526 -19.17 -12.59 12.59
CA GLY A 526 -18.45 -13.80 13.04
C GLY A 526 -17.11 -13.98 12.31
N LEU A 527 -17.11 -13.82 10.98
CA LEU A 527 -15.86 -13.89 10.20
C LEU A 527 -14.88 -12.76 10.61
N GLN A 528 -15.39 -11.55 10.85
CA GLN A 528 -14.56 -10.44 11.34
C GLN A 528 -13.99 -10.73 12.72
N LEU A 529 -14.78 -11.31 13.63
CA LEU A 529 -14.32 -11.71 14.97
C LEU A 529 -13.19 -12.75 14.89
N ILE A 530 -13.36 -13.78 14.09
CA ILE A 530 -12.34 -14.81 13.88
C ILE A 530 -11.05 -14.20 13.36
N VAL A 531 -11.13 -13.36 12.33
CA VAL A 531 -9.96 -12.70 11.75
C VAL A 531 -9.31 -11.76 12.74
N ALA A 532 -10.08 -10.95 13.49
CA ALA A 532 -9.54 -10.04 14.49
C ALA A 532 -8.78 -10.79 15.61
N LEU A 533 -9.35 -11.89 16.11
CA LEU A 533 -8.69 -12.73 17.12
C LEU A 533 -7.42 -13.39 16.60
N LEU A 534 -7.45 -13.90 15.36
CA LEU A 534 -6.26 -14.47 14.72
C LEU A 534 -5.16 -13.41 14.52
N LEU A 535 -5.51 -12.21 14.05
CA LEU A 535 -4.55 -11.10 13.90
C LEU A 535 -3.95 -10.69 15.25
N MET A 536 -4.76 -10.60 16.30
CA MET A 536 -4.26 -10.29 17.66
C MET A 536 -3.29 -11.35 18.16
N ALA A 537 -3.67 -12.62 18.05
CA ALA A 537 -2.82 -13.73 18.50
C ALA A 537 -1.50 -13.81 17.70
N LEU A 538 -1.58 -13.76 16.38
CA LEU A 538 -0.40 -13.79 15.51
C LEU A 538 0.47 -12.55 15.71
N GLY A 539 -0.13 -11.36 15.77
CA GLY A 539 0.57 -10.10 16.01
C GLY A 539 1.33 -10.13 17.35
N LEU A 540 0.69 -10.61 18.42
CA LEU A 540 1.33 -10.76 19.72
C LEU A 540 2.50 -11.75 19.69
N MET A 541 2.32 -12.92 19.06
CA MET A 541 3.38 -13.92 18.95
C MET A 541 4.59 -13.42 18.16
N VAL A 542 4.35 -12.71 17.03
CA VAL A 542 5.43 -12.10 16.24
C VAL A 542 6.10 -10.99 17.05
N ALA A 543 5.34 -10.09 17.66
CA ALA A 543 5.87 -9.00 18.47
C ALA A 543 6.77 -9.53 19.60
N VAL A 544 6.30 -10.51 20.36
CA VAL A 544 7.06 -11.13 21.46
C VAL A 544 8.35 -11.78 20.92
N SER A 545 8.28 -12.50 19.80
CA SER A 545 9.45 -13.13 19.17
C SER A 545 10.50 -12.10 18.75
N CYS A 546 10.04 -11.01 18.15
CA CYS A 546 10.90 -9.90 17.71
C CYS A 546 11.51 -9.15 18.90
N PHE A 547 10.71 -8.81 19.92
CA PHE A 547 11.19 -8.11 21.12
C PHE A 547 12.22 -8.96 21.89
N LYS A 548 12.00 -10.25 22.05
CA LYS A 548 13.00 -11.15 22.66
C LYS A 548 14.36 -11.03 21.96
N LYS A 549 14.36 -11.02 20.64
CA LYS A 549 15.60 -10.85 19.86
C LYS A 549 16.21 -9.46 19.98
N LEU A 550 15.38 -8.42 20.01
CA LEU A 550 15.83 -7.04 20.19
C LEU A 550 16.55 -6.86 21.54
N PHE A 551 15.95 -7.37 22.62
CA PHE A 551 16.53 -7.28 23.98
C PHE A 551 17.75 -8.19 24.16
N GLN A 552 17.74 -9.42 23.66
CA GLN A 552 18.92 -10.31 23.71
C GLN A 552 20.15 -9.68 23.07
N LYS A 553 20.01 -9.11 21.87
CA LYS A 553 21.13 -8.47 21.17
C LYS A 553 21.52 -7.10 21.75
N SER A 554 20.61 -6.40 22.41
CA SER A 554 20.95 -5.20 23.16
C SER A 554 21.89 -5.54 24.35
N HIS A 555 21.68 -6.66 25.02
CA HIS A 555 22.57 -7.14 26.08
C HIS A 555 23.91 -7.66 25.54
N GLU A 556 23.91 -8.46 24.47
CA GLU A 556 25.14 -8.94 23.82
C GLU A 556 25.97 -7.80 23.21
N GLY A 557 25.33 -6.73 22.72
CA GLY A 557 25.99 -5.52 22.21
C GLY A 557 26.63 -4.66 23.29
N ALA A 558 26.10 -4.69 24.52
CA ALA A 558 26.73 -4.06 25.67
C ALA A 558 27.98 -4.81 26.15
N ASP A 559 27.98 -6.14 26.05
CA ASP A 559 29.15 -6.97 26.41
C ASP A 559 30.20 -7.07 25.32
N ASN A 560 29.82 -6.93 24.04
CA ASN A 560 30.73 -7.10 22.88
C ASN A 560 31.27 -5.79 22.28
N SER A 561 31.14 -4.65 22.93
CA SER A 561 31.76 -3.39 22.48
C SER A 561 33.30 -3.47 22.40
N CYS A 562 33.91 -4.54 22.89
CA CYS A 562 35.36 -4.82 22.82
C CYS A 562 35.81 -5.79 21.71
N LEU A 563 34.91 -6.40 20.92
CA LEU A 563 35.29 -7.47 19.97
C LEU A 563 34.87 -7.25 18.52
N LEU A 564 34.56 -6.05 18.09
CA LEU A 564 34.15 -5.81 16.70
C LEU A 564 35.22 -5.12 15.87
N TYR A 565 35.59 -5.82 14.80
CA TYR A 565 36.52 -5.47 13.73
C TYR A 565 38.02 -5.54 14.05
N LYS A 566 38.55 -6.72 14.24
CA LYS A 566 39.88 -7.01 13.72
C LYS A 566 39.73 -7.23 12.20
N SER A 567 40.00 -6.18 11.42
CA SER A 567 40.43 -6.39 10.03
C SER A 567 41.61 -7.39 10.07
N PRO A 568 41.68 -8.38 9.16
CA PRO A 568 42.84 -9.30 9.13
C PRO A 568 44.11 -8.46 9.05
N SER A 569 45.01 -8.66 10.01
CA SER A 569 46.26 -7.94 10.05
C SER A 569 47.04 -8.24 8.76
N PRO A 570 47.91 -7.35 8.31
CA PRO A 570 48.76 -7.63 7.15
C PRO A 570 49.53 -8.95 7.23
N ARG A 571 49.71 -9.49 8.43
CA ARG A 571 50.38 -10.82 8.67
C ARG A 571 49.48 -12.02 8.33
N ASP A 572 48.16 -11.88 8.39
CA ASP A 572 47.24 -12.98 8.05
C ASP A 572 47.08 -13.14 6.53
N ARG A 573 47.38 -12.10 5.75
CA ARG A 573 47.42 -12.17 4.27
C ARG A 573 48.66 -12.87 3.70
N GLN A 574 49.70 -13.02 4.47
CA GLN A 574 50.92 -13.72 4.03
C GLN A 574 50.84 -15.23 4.21
N LYS A 575 49.98 -15.74 5.09
CA LYS A 575 49.87 -17.21 5.29
C LYS A 575 48.95 -17.90 4.26
N SER A 576 48.23 -17.18 3.44
CA SER A 576 47.39 -17.77 2.37
C SER A 576 48.06 -17.80 0.98
N ARG A 577 49.38 -17.51 0.91
CA ARG A 577 50.18 -17.56 -0.33
C ARG A 577 51.42 -18.41 -0.17
N MET A 578 51.29 -19.66 0.27
CA MET A 578 52.28 -20.67 0.06
C MET A 578 51.63 -21.96 -0.41
N PRO A 579 52.24 -22.67 -1.37
CA PRO A 579 51.63 -23.67 -2.24
C PRO A 579 51.13 -24.89 -1.52
#